data_d920ed2d804ff87b177fb36a4ef77cc1
#
_entry.id   d920ed2d804ff87b177fb36a4ef77cc1
#
_cell.length_a   1.000
_cell.length_b   1.000
_cell.length_c   1.000
_cell.angle_alpha   90.00
_cell.angle_beta   90.00
_cell.angle_gamma   90.00
#
_symmetry.space_group_name_H-M   'P 1'
#
loop_
_entity.id
_entity.type
_entity.pdbx_description
1 polymer ?
#
loop_
_entity_poly.entity_id
_entity_poly.type
_entity_poly.pdbx_seq_one_letter_code
_entity_poly.pdbx_strand_id
1 'polypeptide(L)' 'QYNRAKLDRKFIDLNTNYGIVKIKLGYYNRKLIKAKPEYDQCKSISTKLNIPITEVYNKINMSLEKEISKILLT' A
#
# COMPACT_ATOMS: atom_id res chain seq x y z
N GLN A 1 6.47 -21.20 -22.97
CA GLN A 1 6.23 -20.87 -22.54
C GLN A 1 6.07 -20.90 -21.60
N TYR A 2 6.22 -20.72 -21.15
CA TYR A 2 6.08 -20.57 -20.22
C TYR A 2 5.44 -20.09 -19.53
N ASN A 3 5.00 -20.30 -19.40
CA ASN A 3 4.19 -19.81 -18.72
C ASN A 3 4.37 -19.55 -17.41
N ARG A 4 4.57 -18.68 -16.99
CA ARG A 4 4.79 -18.46 -15.74
C ARG A 4 3.81 -17.60 -15.14
N ALA A 5 3.66 -17.74 -13.85
CA ALA A 5 2.74 -16.95 -13.12
C ALA A 5 3.17 -15.51 -13.16
N LYS A 6 2.26 -14.67 -13.55
CA LYS A 6 2.52 -13.27 -13.53
C LYS A 6 1.84 -12.65 -12.36
N LEU A 7 2.49 -11.72 -11.69
CA LEU A 7 1.87 -10.92 -10.68
C LEU A 7 1.15 -9.76 -11.33
N ASP A 8 -0.14 -9.67 -11.11
CA ASP A 8 -0.88 -8.49 -11.55
C ASP A 8 -0.67 -7.38 -10.55
N ARG A 9 -0.44 -6.20 -11.04
CA ARG A 9 -0.19 -5.04 -10.20
C ARG A 9 -1.26 -4.00 -10.39
N LYS A 10 -1.68 -3.43 -9.29
CA LYS A 10 -2.65 -2.34 -9.30
C LYS A 10 -2.21 -1.30 -8.32
N PHE A 11 -2.67 -0.08 -8.54
CA PHE A 11 -2.43 1.00 -7.60
C PHE A 11 -3.77 1.51 -7.13
N ILE A 12 -3.87 1.78 -5.84
CA ILE A 12 -5.07 2.41 -5.29
C ILE A 12 -4.64 3.62 -4.48
N ASP A 13 -5.56 4.54 -4.32
CA ASP A 13 -5.34 5.71 -3.49
C ASP A 13 -5.95 5.43 -2.12
N LEU A 14 -5.11 5.50 -1.10
CA LEU A 14 -5.54 5.24 0.27
C LEU A 14 -5.61 6.53 1.04
N ASN A 15 -6.74 6.75 1.69
CA ASN A 15 -6.92 7.94 2.51
C ASN A 15 -6.32 7.68 3.88
N THR A 16 -5.32 8.48 4.23
CA THR A 16 -4.62 8.33 5.51
C THR A 16 -4.60 9.65 6.25
N ASN A 17 -4.08 9.63 7.47
CA ASN A 17 -3.90 10.85 8.24
C ASN A 17 -2.96 11.83 7.56
N TYR A 18 -2.14 11.35 6.65
CA TYR A 18 -1.21 12.20 5.91
C TYR A 18 -1.76 12.62 4.55
N GLY A 19 -3.03 12.31 4.29
CA GLY A 19 -3.62 12.58 3.00
C GLY A 19 -3.68 11.30 2.17
N ILE A 20 -3.84 11.48 0.87
CA ILE A 20 -3.98 10.33 -0.03
C ILE A 20 -2.60 9.79 -0.38
N VAL A 21 -2.42 8.50 -0.14
CA VAL A 21 -1.16 7.82 -0.40
C VAL A 21 -1.42 6.69 -1.41
N LYS A 22 -0.55 6.60 -2.41
CA LYS A 22 -0.67 5.57 -3.42
C LYS A 22 -0.14 4.25 -2.88
N ILE A 23 -0.94 3.20 -3.01
CA ILE A 23 -0.59 1.87 -2.54
C ILE A 23 -0.42 0.95 -3.74
N LYS A 24 0.68 0.23 -3.77
CA LYS A 24 0.94 -0.76 -4.80
C LYS A 24 0.42 -2.10 -4.33
N LEU A 25 -0.47 -2.69 -5.10
CA LEU A 25 -1.03 -4.01 -4.80
C LEU A 25 -0.48 -5.03 -5.76
N GLY A 26 -0.15 -6.20 -5.23
CA GLY A 26 0.28 -7.32 -6.04
C GLY A 26 -0.69 -8.48 -5.88
N TYR A 27 -1.18 -8.99 -7.00
CA TYR A 27 -2.13 -10.11 -7.01
C TYR A 27 -1.51 -11.30 -7.71
N TYR A 28 -1.89 -12.47 -7.24
CA TYR A 28 -1.51 -13.71 -7.88
C TYR A 28 -2.75 -14.62 -7.88
N ASN A 29 -3.15 -15.08 -9.05
CA ASN A 29 -4.37 -15.88 -9.19
C ASN A 29 -5.57 -15.19 -8.55
N ARG A 30 -5.68 -13.88 -8.74
CA ARG A 30 -6.77 -13.07 -8.21
C ARG A 30 -6.75 -12.95 -6.69
N LYS A 31 -5.65 -13.35 -6.06
CA LYS A 31 -5.49 -13.18 -4.62
C LYS A 31 -4.51 -12.06 -4.34
N LEU A 32 -4.87 -11.23 -3.40
CA LEU A 32 -3.97 -10.17 -2.97
C LEU A 32 -2.87 -10.77 -2.13
N ILE A 33 -1.63 -10.65 -2.59
CA ILE A 33 -0.49 -11.20 -1.85
C ILE A 33 0.44 -10.12 -1.31
N LYS A 34 0.36 -8.91 -1.84
CA LYS A 34 1.21 -7.81 -1.38
C LYS A 34 0.45 -6.51 -1.42
N ALA A 35 0.72 -5.66 -0.45
CA ALA A 35 0.20 -4.30 -0.44
C ALA A 35 1.24 -3.43 0.26
N LYS A 36 1.76 -2.45 -0.46
CA LYS A 36 2.78 -1.57 0.08
C LYS A 36 2.55 -0.14 -0.35
N PRO A 37 2.80 0.82 0.53
CA PRO A 37 2.79 2.22 0.11
C PRO A 37 4.00 2.51 -0.76
N GLU A 38 3.88 3.53 -1.61
CA GLU A 38 4.99 3.96 -2.42
C GLU A 38 6.07 4.56 -1.52
N TYR A 39 7.30 4.09 -1.69
CA TYR A 39 8.39 4.54 -0.87
C TYR A 39 8.62 6.05 -0.98
N ASP A 40 8.59 6.57 -2.22
CA ASP A 40 8.85 7.99 -2.44
C ASP A 40 7.85 8.87 -1.71
N GLN A 41 6.59 8.45 -1.67
CA GLN A 41 5.59 9.21 -0.95
C GLN A 41 5.83 9.15 0.56
N CYS A 42 6.19 7.99 1.07
CA CYS A 42 6.49 7.87 2.49
C CYS A 42 7.68 8.72 2.88
N LYS A 43 8.70 8.73 2.03
CA LYS A 43 9.88 9.53 2.27
C LYS A 43 9.54 11.02 2.25
N SER A 44 8.72 11.45 1.31
CA SER A 44 8.25 12.82 1.22
C SER A 44 7.52 13.24 2.49
N ILE A 45 6.61 12.39 2.96
CA ILE A 45 5.84 12.67 4.16
C ILE A 45 6.77 12.75 5.37
N SER A 46 7.70 11.82 5.46
CA SER A 46 8.67 11.80 6.55
C SER A 46 9.46 13.11 6.60
N THR A 47 9.93 13.55 5.46
CA THR A 47 10.71 14.78 5.39
C THR A 47 9.84 15.99 5.69
N LYS A 48 8.65 16.02 5.13
CA LYS A 48 7.76 17.17 5.27
C LYS A 48 7.31 17.37 6.70
N LEU A 49 7.01 16.29 7.39
CA LEU A 49 6.51 16.34 8.76
C LEU A 49 7.62 16.17 9.79
N ASN A 50 8.83 15.90 9.33
CA ASN A 50 9.99 15.72 10.19
C ASN A 50 9.76 14.59 11.21
N ILE A 51 9.28 13.45 10.71
CA ILE A 51 9.07 12.26 11.53
C ILE A 51 9.79 11.08 10.89
N PRO A 52 10.12 10.04 11.67
CA PRO A 52 10.81 8.88 11.10
C PRO A 52 9.97 8.19 10.05
N ILE A 53 10.62 7.70 9.01
CA ILE A 53 9.90 7.04 7.92
C ILE A 53 9.22 5.77 8.41
N THR A 54 9.79 5.11 9.43
CA THR A 54 9.15 3.92 10.01
C THR A 54 7.80 4.26 10.62
N GLU A 55 7.69 5.43 11.22
CA GLU A 55 6.40 5.85 11.77
C GLU A 55 5.39 6.09 10.66
N VAL A 56 5.83 6.68 9.55
CA VAL A 56 4.96 6.90 8.40
C VAL A 56 4.44 5.56 7.88
N TYR A 57 5.34 4.59 7.72
CA TYR A 57 4.94 3.26 7.26
C TYR A 57 3.94 2.61 8.20
N ASN A 58 4.20 2.68 9.50
CA ASN A 58 3.31 2.06 10.48
C ASN A 58 1.91 2.64 10.41
N LYS A 59 1.82 3.96 10.33
CA LYS A 59 0.51 4.63 10.28
C LYS A 59 -0.23 4.28 9.00
N ILE A 60 0.49 4.29 7.88
CA ILE A 60 -0.12 3.96 6.60
C ILE A 60 -0.56 2.51 6.59
N ASN A 61 0.25 1.61 7.12
CA ASN A 61 -0.09 0.20 7.16
C ASN A 61 -1.33 -0.05 8.02
N MET A 62 -1.50 0.68 9.11
CA MET A 62 -2.70 0.55 9.92
C MET A 62 -3.95 0.92 9.12
N SER A 63 -3.88 2.01 8.37
CA SER A 63 -4.99 2.42 7.52
C SER A 63 -5.22 1.40 6.41
N LEU A 64 -4.13 0.86 5.86
CA LEU A 64 -4.20 -0.11 4.79
C LEU A 64 -4.86 -1.40 5.25
N GLU A 65 -4.55 -1.86 6.45
CA GLU A 65 -5.17 -3.07 6.99
C GLU A 65 -6.67 -2.93 7.10
N LYS A 66 -7.12 -1.77 7.54
CA LYS A 66 -8.55 -1.52 7.62
C LYS A 66 -9.21 -1.57 6.25
N GLU A 67 -8.54 -0.98 5.27
CA GLU A 67 -9.09 -0.93 3.92
C GLU A 67 -9.11 -2.33 3.30
N ILE A 68 -8.05 -3.11 3.52
CA ILE A 68 -7.99 -4.48 3.00
C ILE A 68 -9.08 -5.33 3.63
N SER A 69 -9.30 -5.18 4.92
CA SER A 69 -10.36 -5.91 5.59
C SER A 69 -11.72 -5.63 4.97
N LYS A 70 -11.98 -4.37 4.64
CA LYS A 70 -13.22 -4.02 3.97
C LYS A 70 -13.33 -4.69 2.61
N ILE A 71 -12.26 -4.68 1.86
CA ILE A 71 -12.26 -5.28 0.53
C ILE A 71 -12.49 -6.77 0.62
N LEU A 72 -11.83 -7.43 1.57
CA LEU A 72 -11.94 -8.87 1.71
C LEU A 72 -13.28 -9.32 2.27
N LEU A 73 -13.93 -8.46 3.04
CA LEU A 73 -15.23 -8.80 3.62
C LEU A 73 -16.38 -8.55 2.67
N THR A 74 -16.15 -7.81 1.63
CA THR A 74 -17.17 -7.58 0.61
C THR A 74 -16.95 -8.50 -0.58
#